data_f3415a5a07b8d0533a93c0b969b3d519
#
_entry.id   f3415a5a07b8d0533a93c0b969b3d519
#
_cell.length_a   1.000
_cell.length_b   1.000
_cell.length_c   1.000
_cell.angle_alpha   90.00
_cell.angle_beta   90.00
_cell.angle_gamma   90.00
#
_symmetry.space_group_name_H-M   'P 1'
#
loop_
_entity.id
_entity.type
_entity.pdbx_description
1 polymer ?
#
loop_
_entity_poly.entity_id
_entity_poly.type
_entity_poly.pdbx_seq_one_letter_code
_entity_poly.pdbx_strand_id
1 'polypeptide(L)'
;MNPALWISKTGLDAQTKDIAVISNNLANASTIGFKKSRAVFEDLLYQNINQPGGRTANDSEAPSGLMLGAGTKVVATQKIHTQGDMLTTDNALDLMIQGEGFFEVLMPDGSSAFSRNGQFTMDDEGNMVTPGAGYSLQPQVTIPQDALSIVVSQDGEVSVTLQGQAEPAVIGQINTVNFVNPTGLEPIGQNLYTETAVSGSPQEGFPGLEGFGMIVQGALETSNVNTTEELVNLIESQRVYEMNSKVISAVDQ
;
A
#
# COMPACT_ATOMS: atom_id res chain seq x y z
N MET A 1 25.75 -8.71 30.81
CA MET A 1 25.63 -9.02 29.36
C MET A 1 26.33 -7.91 28.58
N ASN A 2 27.07 -8.28 27.55
CA ASN A 2 27.76 -7.29 26.73
C ASN A 2 26.74 -6.45 25.94
N PRO A 3 26.70 -5.10 26.10
CA PRO A 3 25.74 -4.25 25.40
C PRO A 3 25.79 -4.42 23.88
N ALA A 4 26.97 -4.68 23.31
CA ALA A 4 27.16 -4.87 21.88
C ALA A 4 26.37 -6.07 21.32
N LEU A 5 26.27 -7.17 22.07
CA LEU A 5 25.47 -8.34 21.67
C LEU A 5 23.98 -8.01 21.59
N TRP A 6 23.47 -7.22 22.54
CA TRP A 6 22.07 -6.81 22.54
C TRP A 6 21.76 -5.89 21.36
N ILE A 7 22.63 -4.91 21.10
CA ILE A 7 22.49 -3.97 19.98
C ILE A 7 22.50 -4.74 18.64
N SER A 8 23.47 -5.65 18.46
CA SER A 8 23.54 -6.46 17.24
C SER A 8 22.34 -7.39 17.07
N LYS A 9 21.81 -7.97 18.16
CA LYS A 9 20.60 -8.78 18.12
C LYS A 9 19.38 -7.97 17.65
N THR A 10 19.18 -6.77 18.21
CA THR A 10 18.08 -5.89 17.79
C THR A 10 18.20 -5.46 16.34
N GLY A 11 19.45 -5.17 15.89
CA GLY A 11 19.76 -4.87 14.50
C GLY A 11 19.43 -6.05 13.56
N LEU A 12 19.79 -7.29 13.93
CA LEU A 12 19.45 -8.49 13.14
C LEU A 12 17.94 -8.71 13.04
N ASP A 13 17.21 -8.57 14.14
CA ASP A 13 15.73 -8.70 14.15
C ASP A 13 15.08 -7.65 13.26
N ALA A 14 15.56 -6.41 13.35
CA ALA A 14 15.07 -5.31 12.51
C ALA A 14 15.35 -5.54 11.02
N GLN A 15 16.58 -5.98 10.66
CA GLN A 15 16.94 -6.29 9.27
C GLN A 15 16.18 -7.50 8.73
N THR A 16 15.90 -8.51 9.55
CA THR A 16 15.08 -9.66 9.12
C THR A 16 13.68 -9.23 8.70
N LYS A 17 13.07 -8.32 9.46
CA LYS A 17 11.75 -7.76 9.13
C LYS A 17 11.80 -6.90 7.86
N ASP A 18 12.83 -6.10 7.70
CA ASP A 18 13.02 -5.27 6.51
C ASP A 18 13.17 -6.14 5.24
N ILE A 19 14.02 -7.16 5.29
CA ILE A 19 14.17 -8.13 4.21
C ILE A 19 12.83 -8.80 3.86
N ALA A 20 12.00 -9.12 4.86
CA ALA A 20 10.68 -9.68 4.63
C ALA A 20 9.74 -8.70 3.90
N VAL A 21 9.78 -7.41 4.26
CA VAL A 21 8.99 -6.36 3.59
C VAL A 21 9.46 -6.16 2.14
N ILE A 22 10.77 -6.05 1.92
CA ILE A 22 11.35 -5.92 0.57
C ILE A 22 11.02 -7.15 -0.29
N SER A 23 11.13 -8.35 0.27
CA SER A 23 10.78 -9.59 -0.43
C SER A 23 9.29 -9.65 -0.82
N ASN A 24 8.41 -9.16 0.06
CA ASN A 24 6.98 -9.04 -0.24
C ASN A 24 6.72 -8.02 -1.36
N ASN A 25 7.39 -6.87 -1.35
CA ASN A 25 7.30 -5.90 -2.43
C ASN A 25 7.75 -6.51 -3.76
N LEU A 26 8.90 -7.18 -3.78
CA LEU A 26 9.45 -7.80 -4.98
C LEU A 26 8.53 -8.91 -5.53
N ALA A 27 7.97 -9.76 -4.66
CA ALA A 27 7.03 -10.80 -5.05
C ALA A 27 5.76 -10.23 -5.70
N ASN A 28 5.34 -9.01 -5.29
CA ASN A 28 4.15 -8.34 -5.79
C ASN A 28 4.44 -7.24 -6.83
N ALA A 29 5.64 -7.22 -7.42
CA ALA A 29 6.00 -6.23 -8.43
C ALA A 29 5.14 -6.29 -9.70
N SER A 30 4.59 -7.47 -10.03
CA SER A 30 3.69 -7.68 -11.17
C SER A 30 2.21 -7.74 -10.78
N THR A 31 1.87 -7.51 -9.52
CA THR A 31 0.49 -7.55 -9.04
C THR A 31 -0.22 -6.22 -9.32
N ILE A 32 -1.34 -6.27 -10.04
CA ILE A 32 -2.14 -5.10 -10.42
C ILE A 32 -2.67 -4.39 -9.17
N GLY A 33 -2.51 -3.06 -9.12
CA GLY A 33 -2.99 -2.24 -7.99
C GLY A 33 -2.25 -2.43 -6.67
N PHE A 34 -1.14 -3.19 -6.66
CA PHE A 34 -0.34 -3.38 -5.44
C PHE A 34 0.38 -2.09 -5.04
N LYS A 35 0.42 -1.84 -3.74
CA LYS A 35 1.14 -0.71 -3.14
C LYS A 35 2.28 -1.22 -2.28
N LYS A 36 3.50 -0.72 -2.53
CA LYS A 36 4.70 -1.11 -1.78
C LYS A 36 4.59 -0.74 -0.30
N SER A 37 5.18 -1.57 0.53
CA SER A 37 5.30 -1.33 1.97
C SER A 37 6.72 -0.91 2.31
N ARG A 38 6.87 -0.13 3.38
CA ARG A 38 8.16 0.28 3.93
C ARG A 38 8.19 -0.02 5.43
N ALA A 39 9.30 -0.57 5.92
CA ALA A 39 9.53 -0.70 7.35
C ALA A 39 9.90 0.67 7.97
N VAL A 40 9.34 0.97 9.12
CA VAL A 40 9.64 2.18 9.90
C VAL A 40 10.42 1.77 11.12
N PHE A 41 11.63 2.33 11.28
CA PHE A 41 12.54 2.04 12.36
C PHE A 41 12.52 3.16 13.40
N GLU A 42 12.71 2.78 14.65
CA GLU A 42 12.98 3.69 15.76
C GLU A 42 14.18 3.19 16.55
N ASP A 43 14.94 4.11 17.11
CA ASP A 43 15.97 3.81 18.08
C ASP A 43 15.38 3.40 19.43
N LEU A 44 16.14 2.63 20.20
CA LEU A 44 15.77 2.24 21.56
C LEU A 44 16.36 3.22 22.57
N LEU A 45 15.87 3.14 23.82
CA LEU A 45 16.29 4.00 24.91
C LEU A 45 17.82 4.04 25.08
N TYR A 46 18.32 5.24 25.38
CA TYR A 46 19.73 5.44 25.69
C TYR A 46 20.00 5.21 27.17
N GLN A 47 21.05 4.46 27.46
CA GLN A 47 21.59 4.36 28.82
C GLN A 47 22.49 5.57 29.09
N ASN A 48 22.14 6.35 30.08
CA ASN A 48 22.92 7.50 30.51
C ASN A 48 23.95 7.03 31.52
N ILE A 49 25.22 6.97 31.13
CA ILE A 49 26.34 6.61 32.02
C ILE A 49 26.87 7.85 32.73
N ASN A 50 27.04 8.96 32.00
CA ASN A 50 27.41 10.24 32.54
C ASN A 50 26.48 11.32 32.00
N GLN A 51 25.85 12.09 32.88
CA GLN A 51 24.97 13.18 32.47
C GLN A 51 25.80 14.35 31.90
N PRO A 52 25.34 14.97 30.79
CA PRO A 52 25.89 16.25 30.34
C PRO A 52 25.69 17.32 31.42
N GLY A 53 26.67 18.17 31.63
CA GLY A 53 26.64 19.17 32.68
C GLY A 53 27.03 18.64 34.09
N GLY A 54 27.42 17.37 34.21
CA GLY A 54 27.97 16.84 35.47
C GLY A 54 29.28 17.55 35.87
N ARG A 55 29.40 17.93 37.14
CA ARG A 55 30.65 18.54 37.66
C ARG A 55 31.80 17.54 37.66
N THR A 56 32.84 17.82 36.93
CA THR A 56 34.08 17.02 36.89
C THR A 56 35.13 17.54 37.87
N ALA A 57 35.04 18.81 38.27
CA ALA A 57 35.87 19.45 39.29
C ALA A 57 35.10 20.66 39.85
N ASN A 58 35.67 21.33 40.86
CA ASN A 58 35.01 22.45 41.56
C ASN A 58 34.56 23.60 40.63
N ASP A 59 35.16 23.72 39.41
CA ASP A 59 34.92 24.84 38.49
C ASP A 59 34.78 24.40 37.02
N SER A 60 34.62 23.08 36.74
CA SER A 60 34.45 22.58 35.37
C SER A 60 33.30 21.60 35.27
N GLU A 61 32.43 21.84 34.30
CA GLU A 61 31.31 20.97 33.92
C GLU A 61 31.67 20.19 32.65
N ALA A 62 31.23 18.94 32.57
CA ALA A 62 31.42 18.12 31.36
C ALA A 62 30.52 18.66 30.24
N PRO A 63 31.08 19.13 29.11
CA PRO A 63 30.29 19.70 28.01
C PRO A 63 29.43 18.66 27.27
N SER A 64 29.74 17.37 27.43
CA SER A 64 28.97 16.27 26.82
C SER A 64 28.87 15.08 27.78
N GLY A 65 27.70 14.42 27.78
CA GLY A 65 27.48 13.18 28.51
C GLY A 65 27.93 11.95 27.72
N LEU A 66 28.03 10.80 28.40
CA LEU A 66 28.22 9.50 27.79
C LEU A 66 26.87 8.76 27.79
N MET A 67 26.24 8.67 26.62
CA MET A 67 24.98 7.99 26.41
C MET A 67 25.17 6.84 25.41
N LEU A 68 24.79 5.62 25.79
CA LEU A 68 24.88 4.46 24.94
C LEU A 68 23.46 4.05 24.50
N GLY A 69 23.21 4.00 23.18
CA GLY A 69 21.96 3.50 22.61
C GLY A 69 21.80 2.00 22.83
N ALA A 70 20.57 1.53 23.00
CA ALA A 70 20.26 0.11 23.19
C ALA A 70 19.97 -0.63 21.87
N GLY A 71 20.04 0.03 20.71
CA GLY A 71 19.80 -0.55 19.39
C GLY A 71 18.58 0.03 18.70
N THR A 72 17.91 -0.76 17.86
CA THR A 72 16.78 -0.35 17.02
C THR A 72 15.62 -1.35 17.09
N LYS A 73 14.42 -0.90 16.74
CA LYS A 73 13.23 -1.74 16.56
C LYS A 73 12.45 -1.31 15.32
N VAL A 74 11.75 -2.23 14.69
CA VAL A 74 10.71 -1.93 13.69
C VAL A 74 9.41 -1.69 14.44
N VAL A 75 8.80 -0.52 14.26
CA VAL A 75 7.55 -0.13 14.93
C VAL A 75 6.32 -0.31 14.07
N ALA A 76 6.47 -0.16 12.75
CA ALA A 76 5.35 -0.28 11.82
C ALA A 76 5.84 -0.67 10.43
N THR A 77 4.91 -1.17 9.62
CA THR A 77 5.03 -1.23 8.17
C THR A 77 4.03 -0.25 7.56
N GLN A 78 4.50 0.68 6.76
CA GLN A 78 3.67 1.71 6.15
C GLN A 78 3.46 1.41 4.67
N LYS A 79 2.21 1.42 4.20
CA LYS A 79 1.88 1.38 2.78
C LYS A 79 2.13 2.73 2.13
N ILE A 80 2.72 2.73 0.94
CA ILE A 80 2.98 3.92 0.13
C ILE A 80 1.98 3.91 -1.02
N HIS A 81 1.03 4.84 -1.00
CA HIS A 81 -0.08 4.92 -1.95
C HIS A 81 0.24 5.81 -3.18
N THR A 82 1.52 5.99 -3.52
CA THR A 82 1.89 6.63 -4.80
C THR A 82 1.32 5.83 -5.97
N GLN A 83 0.96 6.53 -7.04
CA GLN A 83 0.42 5.90 -8.23
C GLN A 83 1.49 5.04 -8.91
N GLY A 84 1.10 3.85 -9.39
CA GLY A 84 1.91 3.01 -10.27
C GLY A 84 1.81 3.44 -11.74
N ASP A 85 2.53 2.74 -12.61
CA ASP A 85 2.49 3.01 -14.04
C ASP A 85 1.17 2.52 -14.65
N MET A 86 0.76 3.16 -15.74
CA MET A 86 -0.41 2.78 -16.50
C MET A 86 -0.07 1.66 -17.49
N LEU A 87 -0.80 0.55 -17.39
CA LEU A 87 -0.78 -0.55 -18.35
C LEU A 87 -2.05 -0.51 -19.19
N THR A 88 -1.93 -0.19 -20.47
CA THR A 88 -3.07 -0.23 -21.41
C THR A 88 -3.43 -1.68 -21.73
N THR A 89 -4.72 -1.98 -21.64
CA THR A 89 -5.30 -3.29 -21.98
C THR A 89 -6.38 -3.11 -23.04
N ASP A 90 -6.73 -4.20 -23.74
CA ASP A 90 -7.81 -4.17 -24.75
C ASP A 90 -9.19 -4.53 -24.13
N ASN A 91 -9.28 -4.64 -22.81
CA ASN A 91 -10.50 -5.02 -22.12
C ASN A 91 -11.29 -3.78 -21.66
N ALA A 92 -12.54 -3.69 -22.10
CA ALA A 92 -13.42 -2.56 -21.76
C ALA A 92 -13.80 -2.49 -20.27
N LEU A 93 -13.66 -3.59 -19.52
CA LEU A 93 -13.96 -3.67 -18.09
C LEU A 93 -12.75 -3.38 -17.20
N ASP A 94 -11.56 -3.19 -17.80
CA ASP A 94 -10.39 -2.78 -17.06
C ASP A 94 -10.42 -1.28 -16.85
N LEU A 95 -10.41 -0.87 -15.59
CA LEU A 95 -10.56 0.53 -15.18
C LEU A 95 -9.37 0.94 -14.31
N MET A 96 -8.82 2.09 -14.58
CA MET A 96 -7.75 2.68 -13.78
C MET A 96 -8.23 4.01 -13.18
N ILE A 97 -7.93 4.25 -11.91
CA ILE A 97 -8.09 5.57 -11.30
C ILE A 97 -6.78 6.34 -11.50
N GLN A 98 -6.82 7.41 -12.27
CA GLN A 98 -5.70 8.33 -12.43
C GLN A 98 -5.81 9.44 -11.39
N GLY A 99 -5.01 9.35 -10.34
CA GLY A 99 -5.06 10.24 -9.18
C GLY A 99 -5.41 9.50 -7.88
N GLU A 100 -5.96 10.23 -6.92
CA GLU A 100 -6.33 9.68 -5.61
C GLU A 100 -7.73 9.05 -5.66
N GLY A 101 -7.94 8.00 -4.87
CA GLY A 101 -9.22 7.29 -4.72
C GLY A 101 -9.05 5.77 -4.73
N PHE A 102 -10.12 5.07 -4.42
CA PHE A 102 -10.22 3.60 -4.42
C PHE A 102 -11.56 3.20 -5.00
N PHE A 103 -11.62 2.03 -5.59
CA PHE A 103 -12.89 1.36 -5.90
C PHE A 103 -13.44 0.76 -4.63
N GLU A 104 -14.74 0.88 -4.42
CA GLU A 104 -15.45 0.22 -3.33
C GLU A 104 -16.04 -1.10 -3.83
N VAL A 105 -15.81 -2.17 -3.10
CA VAL A 105 -16.37 -3.49 -3.39
C VAL A 105 -17.09 -4.05 -2.17
N LEU A 106 -18.21 -4.71 -2.40
CA LEU A 106 -19.01 -5.33 -1.34
C LEU A 106 -18.53 -6.76 -1.12
N MET A 107 -18.15 -7.07 0.10
CA MET A 107 -17.79 -8.43 0.52
C MET A 107 -19.04 -9.26 0.85
N PRO A 108 -18.95 -10.60 0.83
CA PRO A 108 -20.09 -11.48 1.11
C PRO A 108 -20.65 -11.35 2.53
N ASP A 109 -19.89 -10.81 3.46
CA ASP A 109 -20.31 -10.52 4.84
C ASP A 109 -21.10 -9.20 4.98
N GLY A 110 -21.26 -8.48 3.85
CA GLY A 110 -21.95 -7.19 3.79
C GLY A 110 -21.08 -5.99 4.17
N SER A 111 -19.79 -6.18 4.41
CA SER A 111 -18.86 -5.09 4.66
C SER A 111 -18.26 -4.55 3.37
N SER A 112 -17.94 -3.24 3.36
CA SER A 112 -17.25 -2.59 2.25
C SER A 112 -15.75 -2.81 2.36
N ALA A 113 -15.13 -3.13 1.23
CA ALA A 113 -13.68 -3.17 1.08
C ALA A 113 -13.27 -2.24 -0.07
N PHE A 114 -12.04 -1.77 -0.01
CA PHE A 114 -11.51 -0.78 -0.94
C PHE A 114 -10.32 -1.34 -1.71
N SER A 115 -10.25 -1.06 -3.01
CA SER A 115 -9.19 -1.59 -3.87
C SER A 115 -8.70 -0.56 -4.87
N ARG A 116 -7.42 -0.70 -5.27
CA ARG A 116 -6.86 -0.04 -6.45
C ARG A 116 -6.79 -0.95 -7.66
N ASN A 117 -7.15 -2.22 -7.48
CA ASN A 117 -7.26 -3.14 -8.60
C ASN A 117 -8.54 -2.84 -9.38
N GLY A 118 -8.40 -2.36 -10.60
CA GLY A 118 -9.52 -2.06 -11.51
C GLY A 118 -9.79 -3.17 -12.52
N GLN A 119 -9.31 -4.36 -12.27
CA GLN A 119 -9.60 -5.53 -13.06
C GLN A 119 -10.99 -6.05 -12.69
N PHE A 120 -11.98 -5.86 -13.58
CA PHE A 120 -13.33 -6.34 -13.35
C PHE A 120 -13.74 -7.35 -14.41
N THR A 121 -14.66 -8.22 -14.03
CA THR A 121 -15.34 -9.19 -14.90
C THR A 121 -16.84 -9.09 -14.72
N MET A 122 -17.60 -9.64 -15.63
CA MET A 122 -19.06 -9.74 -15.48
C MET A 122 -19.43 -11.07 -14.85
N ASP A 123 -20.41 -11.02 -13.95
CA ASP A 123 -21.11 -12.18 -13.42
C ASP A 123 -22.24 -12.63 -14.40
N ASP A 124 -22.87 -13.76 -14.13
CA ASP A 124 -24.01 -14.30 -14.91
C ASP A 124 -25.21 -13.36 -14.91
N GLU A 125 -25.36 -12.52 -13.92
CA GLU A 125 -26.39 -11.47 -13.83
C GLU A 125 -25.99 -10.16 -14.55
N GLY A 126 -24.76 -10.07 -15.07
CA GLY A 126 -24.22 -8.86 -15.71
C GLY A 126 -23.64 -7.83 -14.76
N ASN A 127 -23.46 -8.15 -13.49
CA ASN A 127 -22.85 -7.23 -12.52
C ASN A 127 -21.33 -7.19 -12.68
N MET A 128 -20.73 -6.03 -12.47
CA MET A 128 -19.28 -5.88 -12.42
C MET A 128 -18.74 -6.43 -11.11
N VAL A 129 -17.90 -7.46 -11.19
CA VAL A 129 -17.31 -8.15 -10.02
C VAL A 129 -15.79 -8.25 -10.14
N THR A 130 -15.12 -8.41 -9.00
CA THR A 130 -13.67 -8.64 -8.97
C THR A 130 -13.33 -10.05 -9.44
N PRO A 131 -12.27 -10.27 -10.23
CA PRO A 131 -11.86 -11.57 -10.68
C PRO A 131 -11.45 -12.44 -9.48
N GLY A 132 -11.89 -13.69 -9.48
CA GLY A 132 -11.53 -14.71 -8.50
C GLY A 132 -12.41 -14.74 -7.26
N ALA A 133 -12.64 -13.63 -6.58
CA ALA A 133 -13.47 -13.58 -5.38
C ALA A 133 -14.95 -13.28 -5.68
N GLY A 134 -15.26 -12.65 -6.82
CA GLY A 134 -16.63 -12.32 -7.23
C GLY A 134 -17.28 -11.20 -6.39
N TYR A 135 -16.49 -10.31 -5.80
CA TYR A 135 -17.03 -9.18 -5.02
C TYR A 135 -17.59 -8.12 -5.96
N SER A 136 -18.82 -7.66 -5.70
CA SER A 136 -19.49 -6.68 -6.55
C SER A 136 -18.96 -5.27 -6.32
N LEU A 137 -18.73 -4.53 -7.41
CA LEU A 137 -18.39 -3.10 -7.37
C LEU A 137 -19.57 -2.29 -6.81
N GLN A 138 -19.29 -1.29 -6.01
CA GLN A 138 -20.26 -0.34 -5.50
C GLN A 138 -20.02 1.08 -6.07
N PRO A 139 -21.06 1.79 -6.47
CA PRO A 139 -22.46 1.35 -6.68
C PRO A 139 -22.57 0.23 -7.72
N GLN A 140 -23.51 -0.68 -7.50
CA GLN A 140 -23.70 -1.83 -8.39
C GLN A 140 -24.11 -1.36 -9.79
N VAL A 141 -23.33 -1.71 -10.78
CA VAL A 141 -23.62 -1.45 -12.21
C VAL A 141 -23.92 -2.78 -12.87
N THR A 142 -25.14 -2.92 -13.40
CA THR A 142 -25.58 -4.13 -14.11
C THR A 142 -25.56 -3.87 -15.60
N ILE A 143 -24.77 -4.62 -16.33
CA ILE A 143 -24.61 -4.53 -17.78
C ILE A 143 -25.60 -5.50 -18.45
N PRO A 144 -26.50 -5.03 -19.31
CA PRO A 144 -27.44 -5.91 -20.03
C PRO A 144 -26.68 -6.88 -20.96
N GLN A 145 -27.20 -8.10 -21.09
CA GLN A 145 -26.59 -9.13 -21.96
C GLN A 145 -26.66 -8.75 -23.46
N ASP A 146 -27.53 -7.83 -23.85
CA ASP A 146 -27.66 -7.32 -25.21
C ASP A 146 -26.70 -6.16 -25.53
N ALA A 147 -25.76 -5.85 -24.63
CA ALA A 147 -24.77 -4.78 -24.81
C ALA A 147 -23.77 -5.15 -25.90
N LEU A 148 -23.64 -4.31 -26.93
CA LEU A 148 -22.67 -4.45 -28.01
C LEU A 148 -21.33 -3.81 -27.64
N SER A 149 -21.34 -2.69 -26.93
CA SER A 149 -20.16 -1.99 -26.45
C SER A 149 -20.44 -1.31 -25.11
N ILE A 150 -19.40 -1.25 -24.28
CA ILE A 150 -19.42 -0.63 -22.97
C ILE A 150 -18.42 0.53 -23.02
N VAL A 151 -18.86 1.72 -22.67
CA VAL A 151 -18.03 2.92 -22.60
C VAL A 151 -18.14 3.50 -21.20
N VAL A 152 -17.00 3.66 -20.54
CA VAL A 152 -16.90 4.32 -19.24
C VAL A 152 -16.24 5.68 -19.42
N SER A 153 -16.96 6.72 -19.06
CA SER A 153 -16.50 8.11 -19.11
C SER A 153 -15.47 8.39 -18.01
N GLN A 154 -14.68 9.44 -18.16
CA GLN A 154 -13.73 9.89 -17.14
C GLN A 154 -14.41 10.27 -15.82
N ASP A 155 -15.68 10.66 -15.88
CA ASP A 155 -16.51 11.02 -14.72
C ASP A 155 -17.14 9.79 -14.04
N GLY A 156 -16.84 8.58 -14.52
CA GLY A 156 -17.37 7.33 -13.98
C GLY A 156 -18.74 6.94 -14.51
N GLU A 157 -19.34 7.70 -15.45
CA GLU A 157 -20.60 7.33 -16.08
C GLU A 157 -20.42 6.13 -17.02
N VAL A 158 -21.20 5.10 -16.78
CA VAL A 158 -21.18 3.87 -17.59
C VAL A 158 -22.33 3.90 -18.58
N SER A 159 -22.01 3.90 -19.86
CA SER A 159 -22.95 3.87 -20.96
C SER A 159 -22.76 2.63 -21.83
N VAL A 160 -23.83 2.06 -22.31
CA VAL A 160 -23.82 0.90 -23.19
C VAL A 160 -24.58 1.17 -24.46
N THR A 161 -24.08 0.62 -25.56
CA THR A 161 -24.81 0.59 -26.84
C THR A 161 -25.53 -0.73 -26.95
N LEU A 162 -26.88 -0.68 -27.02
CA LEU A 162 -27.71 -1.85 -27.15
C LEU A 162 -27.98 -2.17 -28.62
N GLN A 163 -28.22 -3.45 -28.90
CA GLN A 163 -28.58 -3.87 -30.27
C GLN A 163 -29.92 -3.25 -30.71
N GLY A 164 -29.85 -2.42 -31.76
CA GLY A 164 -31.03 -1.73 -32.30
C GLY A 164 -31.30 -0.32 -31.80
N GLN A 165 -30.48 0.19 -30.89
CA GLN A 165 -30.50 1.60 -30.47
C GLN A 165 -29.25 2.32 -31.02
N ALA A 166 -29.46 3.50 -31.58
CA ALA A 166 -28.37 4.31 -32.12
C ALA A 166 -27.69 5.23 -31.05
N GLU A 167 -28.40 5.47 -29.96
CA GLU A 167 -27.89 6.29 -28.86
C GLU A 167 -27.44 5.40 -27.68
N PRO A 168 -26.27 5.66 -27.07
CA PRO A 168 -25.84 4.94 -25.89
C PRO A 168 -26.77 5.21 -24.72
N ALA A 169 -27.14 4.17 -23.98
CA ALA A 169 -27.96 4.26 -22.78
C ALA A 169 -27.05 4.29 -21.56
N VAL A 170 -27.24 5.26 -20.67
CA VAL A 170 -26.56 5.32 -19.38
C VAL A 170 -27.19 4.30 -18.45
N ILE A 171 -26.38 3.38 -17.92
CA ILE A 171 -26.83 2.31 -17.02
C ILE A 171 -26.46 2.53 -15.57
N GLY A 172 -25.44 3.35 -15.29
CA GLY A 172 -25.01 3.62 -13.92
C GLY A 172 -23.82 4.53 -13.87
N GLN A 173 -23.35 4.78 -12.66
CA GLN A 173 -22.17 5.59 -12.39
C GLN A 173 -21.28 4.87 -11.38
N ILE A 174 -19.98 4.87 -11.62
CA ILE A 174 -18.97 4.34 -10.73
C ILE A 174 -18.47 5.48 -9.87
N ASN A 175 -18.56 5.34 -8.56
CA ASN A 175 -18.00 6.29 -7.61
C ASN A 175 -16.59 5.85 -7.21
N THR A 176 -15.78 6.81 -6.80
CA THR A 176 -14.49 6.56 -6.16
C THR A 176 -14.55 7.02 -4.71
N VAL A 177 -13.79 6.34 -3.87
CA VAL A 177 -13.75 6.62 -2.43
C VAL A 177 -12.36 7.10 -2.06
N ASN A 178 -12.25 8.18 -1.30
CA ASN A 178 -10.98 8.67 -0.78
C ASN A 178 -10.98 8.66 0.75
N PHE A 179 -9.79 8.65 1.33
CA PHE A 179 -9.57 8.66 2.78
C PHE A 179 -8.67 9.81 3.17
N VAL A 180 -8.95 10.40 4.33
CA VAL A 180 -8.08 11.45 4.90
C VAL A 180 -6.67 10.92 5.16
N ASN A 181 -6.57 9.66 5.59
CA ASN A 181 -5.29 8.99 5.83
C ASN A 181 -5.26 7.59 5.18
N PRO A 182 -4.88 7.47 3.91
CA PRO A 182 -4.81 6.18 3.23
C PRO A 182 -3.82 5.18 3.86
N THR A 183 -2.79 5.69 4.56
CA THR A 183 -1.80 4.81 5.22
C THR A 183 -2.36 4.08 6.43
N GLY A 184 -3.49 4.54 6.97
CA GLY A 184 -4.20 3.90 8.06
C GLY A 184 -5.12 2.76 7.63
N LEU A 185 -5.28 2.49 6.35
CA LEU A 185 -6.07 1.38 5.84
C LEU A 185 -5.41 0.04 6.19
N GLU A 186 -6.21 -0.95 6.59
CA GLU A 186 -5.75 -2.29 6.91
C GLU A 186 -5.85 -3.20 5.67
N PRO A 187 -4.73 -3.78 5.19
CA PRO A 187 -4.77 -4.72 4.07
C PRO A 187 -5.26 -6.10 4.56
N ILE A 188 -6.36 -6.57 3.97
CA ILE A 188 -6.95 -7.89 4.28
C ILE A 188 -6.55 -9.00 3.29
N GLY A 189 -5.73 -8.68 2.31
CA GLY A 189 -5.34 -9.58 1.22
C GLY A 189 -6.16 -9.33 -0.05
N GLN A 190 -5.83 -10.04 -1.15
CA GLN A 190 -6.51 -9.92 -2.46
C GLN A 190 -6.54 -8.48 -3.03
N ASN A 191 -5.54 -7.65 -2.67
CA ASN A 191 -5.47 -6.21 -2.98
C ASN A 191 -6.63 -5.38 -2.40
N LEU A 192 -7.26 -5.88 -1.32
CA LEU A 192 -8.34 -5.23 -0.61
C LEU A 192 -7.83 -4.58 0.68
N TYR A 193 -8.46 -3.47 1.00
CA TYR A 193 -8.24 -2.70 2.21
C TYR A 193 -9.56 -2.51 2.94
N THR A 194 -9.51 -2.48 4.27
CA THR A 194 -10.65 -2.09 5.11
C THR A 194 -10.36 -0.77 5.82
N GLU A 195 -11.42 -0.05 6.11
CA GLU A 195 -11.34 1.17 6.92
C GLU A 195 -10.92 0.84 8.35
N THR A 196 -10.22 1.78 8.97
CA THR A 196 -9.88 1.73 10.39
C THR A 196 -10.21 3.07 11.04
N ALA A 197 -10.20 3.12 12.37
CA ALA A 197 -10.36 4.37 13.10
C ALA A 197 -9.28 5.43 12.76
N VAL A 198 -8.13 4.99 12.21
CA VAL A 198 -7.00 5.86 11.84
C VAL A 198 -7.11 6.35 10.38
N SER A 199 -7.71 5.58 9.49
CA SER A 199 -7.95 6.01 8.09
C SER A 199 -9.00 7.12 8.00
N GLY A 200 -9.91 7.17 8.97
CA GLY A 200 -11.13 7.94 8.90
C GLY A 200 -12.23 7.23 8.09
N SER A 201 -13.43 7.77 8.10
CA SER A 201 -14.56 7.27 7.31
C SER A 201 -14.33 7.49 5.80
N PRO A 202 -14.81 6.57 4.96
CA PRO A 202 -14.75 6.70 3.50
C PRO A 202 -15.50 7.97 3.06
N GLN A 203 -14.87 8.71 2.16
CA GLN A 203 -15.49 9.86 1.49
C GLN A 203 -15.75 9.45 0.05
N GLU A 204 -17.02 9.26 -0.27
CA GLU A 204 -17.45 8.94 -1.63
C GLU A 204 -17.53 10.23 -2.45
N GLY A 205 -17.12 10.14 -3.71
CA GLY A 205 -17.18 11.24 -4.65
C GLY A 205 -17.20 10.78 -6.10
N PHE A 206 -17.59 11.72 -6.96
CA PHE A 206 -17.57 11.47 -8.40
C PHE A 206 -16.13 11.64 -8.92
N PRO A 207 -15.66 10.71 -9.77
CA PRO A 207 -14.36 10.83 -10.40
C PRO A 207 -14.18 12.17 -11.11
N GLY A 208 -12.98 12.75 -11.02
CA GLY A 208 -12.65 14.02 -11.65
C GLY A 208 -13.13 15.28 -10.94
N LEU A 209 -13.92 15.16 -9.87
CA LEU A 209 -14.39 16.30 -9.07
C LEU A 209 -13.75 16.31 -7.68
N GLU A 210 -13.62 17.48 -7.08
CA GLU A 210 -13.22 17.69 -5.67
C GLU A 210 -11.93 16.98 -5.23
N GLY A 211 -10.97 16.77 -6.16
CA GLY A 211 -9.70 16.10 -5.86
C GLY A 211 -9.72 14.59 -6.03
N PHE A 212 -10.83 14.00 -6.47
CA PHE A 212 -10.89 12.59 -6.85
C PHE A 212 -10.21 12.36 -8.20
N GLY A 213 -9.52 11.22 -8.33
CA GLY A 213 -8.92 10.79 -9.58
C GLY A 213 -9.95 10.52 -10.67
N MET A 214 -9.54 10.68 -11.94
CA MET A 214 -10.39 10.35 -13.10
C MET A 214 -10.32 8.86 -13.39
N ILE A 215 -11.40 8.30 -13.93
CA ILE A 215 -11.42 6.91 -14.42
C ILE A 215 -10.92 6.88 -15.85
N VAL A 216 -10.01 5.95 -16.13
CA VAL A 216 -9.51 5.66 -17.48
C VAL A 216 -9.89 4.22 -17.83
N GLN A 217 -10.68 4.06 -18.89
CA GLN A 217 -11.10 2.75 -19.41
C GLN A 217 -10.00 2.10 -20.25
N GLY A 218 -9.92 0.77 -20.24
CA GLY A 218 -8.94 0.01 -21.03
C GLY A 218 -7.52 0.14 -20.51
N ALA A 219 -7.37 0.48 -19.24
CA ALA A 219 -6.09 0.59 -18.57
C ALA A 219 -6.16 0.02 -17.14
N LEU A 220 -5.02 -0.44 -16.63
CA LEU A 220 -4.83 -0.94 -15.28
C LEU A 220 -3.68 -0.22 -14.60
N GLU A 221 -3.76 -0.05 -13.31
CA GLU A 221 -2.64 0.46 -12.52
C GLU A 221 -1.70 -0.69 -12.15
N THR A 222 -0.44 -0.62 -12.59
CA THR A 222 0.58 -1.59 -12.18
C THR A 222 1.03 -1.34 -10.74
N SER A 223 1.77 -2.29 -10.19
CA SER A 223 2.43 -2.09 -8.89
C SER A 223 3.35 -0.86 -8.92
N ASN A 224 3.38 -0.08 -7.84
CA ASN A 224 4.32 1.04 -7.67
C ASN A 224 5.72 0.58 -7.19
N VAL A 225 6.02 -0.71 -7.30
CA VAL A 225 7.29 -1.32 -6.93
C VAL A 225 8.29 -1.20 -8.08
N ASN A 226 9.41 -0.54 -7.83
CA ASN A 226 10.55 -0.58 -8.75
C ASN A 226 11.45 -1.78 -8.38
N THR A 227 11.46 -2.80 -9.21
CA THR A 227 12.20 -4.05 -8.96
C THR A 227 13.69 -3.83 -8.81
N THR A 228 14.29 -2.89 -9.55
CA THR A 228 15.72 -2.58 -9.47
C THR A 228 16.06 -1.93 -8.12
N GLU A 229 15.24 -0.96 -7.68
CA GLU A 229 15.39 -0.29 -6.38
C GLU A 229 15.27 -1.31 -5.24
N GLU A 230 14.23 -2.16 -5.27
CA GLU A 230 14.01 -3.18 -4.22
C GLU A 230 15.13 -4.23 -4.19
N LEU A 231 15.70 -4.61 -5.34
CA LEU A 231 16.86 -5.51 -5.37
C LEU A 231 18.10 -4.87 -4.75
N VAL A 232 18.35 -3.59 -4.98
CA VAL A 232 19.46 -2.87 -4.34
C VAL A 232 19.24 -2.78 -2.83
N ASN A 233 18.03 -2.44 -2.39
CA ASN A 233 17.65 -2.39 -0.97
C ASN A 233 17.82 -3.76 -0.31
N LEU A 234 17.45 -4.83 -1.01
CA LEU A 234 17.63 -6.21 -0.53
C LEU A 234 19.11 -6.54 -0.30
N ILE A 235 19.97 -6.21 -1.26
CA ILE A 235 21.42 -6.45 -1.15
C ILE A 235 22.00 -5.64 0.01
N GLU A 236 21.57 -4.38 0.19
CA GLU A 236 22.00 -3.53 1.29
C GLU A 236 21.59 -4.13 2.64
N SER A 237 20.32 -4.49 2.81
CA SER A 237 19.80 -5.11 4.04
C SER A 237 20.48 -6.44 4.35
N GLN A 238 20.78 -7.27 3.34
CA GLN A 238 21.54 -8.50 3.51
C GLN A 238 22.98 -8.24 3.97
N ARG A 239 23.66 -7.24 3.42
CA ARG A 239 25.02 -6.87 3.85
C ARG A 239 25.04 -6.37 5.29
N VAL A 240 24.05 -5.54 5.67
CA VAL A 240 23.91 -5.05 7.05
C VAL A 240 23.64 -6.22 8.01
N TYR A 241 22.81 -7.17 7.60
CA TYR A 241 22.55 -8.41 8.35
C TYR A 241 23.86 -9.21 8.57
N GLU A 242 24.64 -9.44 7.50
CA GLU A 242 25.93 -10.14 7.61
C GLU A 242 26.93 -9.41 8.53
N MET A 243 26.99 -8.08 8.43
CA MET A 243 27.87 -7.28 9.29
C MET A 243 27.48 -7.41 10.78
N ASN A 244 26.20 -7.32 11.11
CA ASN A 244 25.70 -7.50 12.46
C ASN A 244 25.98 -8.94 12.98
N SER A 245 25.84 -9.97 12.13
CA SER A 245 26.17 -11.35 12.46
C SER A 245 27.68 -11.53 12.77
N LYS A 246 28.56 -10.88 11.98
CA LYS A 246 30.01 -10.89 12.22
C LYS A 246 30.37 -10.22 13.53
N VAL A 247 29.68 -9.11 13.90
CA VAL A 247 29.90 -8.44 15.21
C VAL A 247 29.58 -9.39 16.36
N ILE A 248 28.48 -10.15 16.28
CA ILE A 248 28.14 -11.15 17.31
C ILE A 248 29.23 -12.19 17.42
N SER A 249 29.68 -12.74 16.30
CA SER A 249 30.75 -13.76 16.28
C SER A 249 32.08 -13.24 16.82
N ALA A 250 32.40 -11.96 16.58
CA ALA A 250 33.63 -11.33 17.07
C ALA A 250 33.60 -11.03 18.57
N VAL A 251 32.41 -10.84 19.15
CA VAL A 251 32.23 -10.58 20.59
C VAL A 251 32.13 -11.87 21.41
N ASP A 252 31.81 -12.99 20.76
CA ASP A 252 31.71 -14.31 21.39
C ASP A 252 33.09 -15.02 21.48
N GLN A 253 34.10 -14.55 20.76
CA GLN A 253 35.51 -14.97 20.85
C GLN A 253 36.27 -14.21 21.90
#